data_5fa9bf4dda035c8e369c82afb6dfd88d
#
_entry.id   5fa9bf4dda035c8e369c82afb6dfd88d
#
_cell.length_a   1.000
_cell.length_b   1.000
_cell.length_c   1.000
_cell.angle_alpha   90.00
_cell.angle_beta   90.00
_cell.angle_gamma   90.00
#
_symmetry.space_group_name_H-M   'P 1'
#
loop_
_entity.id
_entity.type
_entity.pdbx_description
1 polymer ?
#
loop_
_entity_poly.entity_id
_entity_poly.type
_entity_poly.pdbx_seq_one_letter_code
_entity_poly.pdbx_strand_id
1 'polypeptide(L)'
;MGVKEALKWMDDHHRSKGYHYSMVDRDGRRNTDCSSAIYKALIAGGVLPKGTYIGNTETLFKLKGKYLDEIYSYKDVRPGDIFIRGGEGTSAGANGHTGMFYKKDGIVHSNYTNNGISYNDNSSYIGYYLDRKRSWNERYFRPRYPGSKKANVSKPKAKKDDKKLIKHEKWHGVTQTACHVRADASTSSAIVATYPMGATIYYDSVYEGDGYRWISYIGNSGYRRYVAYRRLTGNTRPWVIF
;
A
#
# COMPACT_ATOMS: atom_id res chain seq x y z
N MET A 1 -3.23 27.86 4.04
CA MET A 1 -3.30 26.41 4.33
C MET A 1 -2.78 25.63 3.12
N GLY A 2 -2.01 24.57 3.31
CA GLY A 2 -1.41 23.80 2.23
C GLY A 2 -0.36 22.82 2.73
N VAL A 3 0.52 22.35 1.84
CA VAL A 3 1.62 21.41 2.16
C VAL A 3 2.54 21.96 3.25
N LYS A 4 2.84 23.26 3.19
CA LYS A 4 3.70 23.95 4.18
C LYS A 4 3.16 23.80 5.61
N GLU A 5 1.87 24.03 5.80
CA GLU A 5 1.23 23.95 7.12
C GLU A 5 1.13 22.52 7.62
N ALA A 6 0.90 21.56 6.72
CA ALA A 6 0.91 20.13 7.09
C ALA A 6 2.31 19.68 7.55
N LEU A 7 3.35 20.02 6.81
CA LEU A 7 4.74 19.69 7.18
C LEU A 7 5.18 20.47 8.43
N LYS A 8 4.78 21.73 8.56
CA LYS A 8 5.03 22.52 9.78
C LYS A 8 4.39 21.88 10.99
N TRP A 9 3.17 21.36 10.87
CA TRP A 9 2.52 20.66 11.98
C TRP A 9 3.36 19.45 12.42
N MET A 10 3.88 18.64 11.50
CA MET A 10 4.75 17.50 11.81
C MET A 10 6.04 17.96 12.51
N ASP A 11 6.63 19.08 12.08
CA ASP A 11 7.82 19.64 12.70
C ASP A 11 7.55 20.21 14.10
N ASP A 12 6.45 20.94 14.28
CA ASP A 12 6.05 21.51 15.57
C ASP A 12 5.76 20.41 16.62
N HIS A 13 5.42 19.21 16.17
CA HIS A 13 5.13 18.05 17.02
C HIS A 13 6.22 16.96 16.97
N HIS A 14 7.43 17.36 16.53
CA HIS A 14 8.58 16.46 16.51
C HIS A 14 8.96 15.98 17.93
N ARG A 15 9.46 14.74 18.03
CA ARG A 15 9.84 14.12 19.30
C ARG A 15 10.77 14.95 20.18
N SER A 16 11.67 15.73 19.58
CA SER A 16 12.58 16.64 20.32
C SER A 16 11.86 17.77 21.07
N LYS A 17 10.58 17.99 20.78
CA LYS A 17 9.70 18.97 21.43
C LYS A 17 8.80 18.34 22.50
N GLY A 18 9.13 17.13 22.96
CA GLY A 18 8.40 16.44 24.02
C GLY A 18 7.10 15.78 23.59
N TYR A 19 7.01 15.39 22.31
CA TYR A 19 5.92 14.57 21.77
C TYR A 19 6.37 13.13 21.62
N HIS A 20 5.49 12.17 21.94
CA HIS A 20 5.83 10.75 22.02
C HIS A 20 4.95 9.89 21.14
N TYR A 21 5.40 8.67 20.88
CA TYR A 21 4.60 7.67 20.19
C TYR A 21 3.70 6.93 21.18
N SER A 22 2.42 6.82 20.87
CA SER A 22 1.49 5.99 21.61
C SER A 22 0.40 5.45 20.69
N MET A 23 0.13 4.15 20.76
CA MET A 23 -1.00 3.52 20.07
C MET A 23 -2.29 3.55 20.94
N VAL A 24 -2.16 3.68 22.24
CA VAL A 24 -3.28 3.70 23.18
C VAL A 24 -3.80 5.12 23.35
N ASP A 25 -2.91 6.06 23.68
CA ASP A 25 -3.22 7.49 23.81
C ASP A 25 -2.80 8.26 22.55
N ARG A 26 -3.21 7.74 21.40
CA ARG A 26 -2.78 8.20 20.05
C ARG A 26 -3.33 9.55 19.63
N ASP A 27 -4.33 10.06 20.34
CA ASP A 27 -4.92 11.38 20.14
C ASP A 27 -4.75 12.28 21.34
N GLY A 28 -3.90 11.88 22.27
CA GLY A 28 -3.55 12.64 23.46
C GLY A 28 -2.86 13.98 23.13
N ARG A 29 -2.73 14.80 24.16
CA ARG A 29 -2.22 16.17 24.01
C ARG A 29 -0.79 16.22 23.44
N ARG A 30 0.05 15.22 23.80
CA ARG A 30 1.46 15.11 23.38
C ARG A 30 1.82 13.77 22.77
N ASN A 31 0.81 12.99 22.39
CA ASN A 31 1.03 11.68 21.82
C ASN A 31 0.42 11.57 20.43
N THR A 32 1.06 10.76 19.59
CA THR A 32 0.56 10.38 18.27
C THR A 32 1.00 8.96 17.95
N ASP A 33 0.21 8.23 17.16
CA ASP A 33 0.70 7.12 16.36
C ASP A 33 0.94 7.60 14.91
N CYS A 34 1.32 6.69 14.04
CA CYS A 34 1.61 7.01 12.63
C CYS A 34 0.40 7.65 11.92
N SER A 35 -0.79 7.09 12.12
CA SER A 35 -1.99 7.54 11.43
C SER A 35 -2.59 8.80 12.06
N SER A 36 -2.60 8.94 13.38
CA SER A 36 -3.10 10.15 14.02
C SER A 36 -2.25 11.36 13.70
N ALA A 37 -0.94 11.22 13.59
CA ALA A 37 -0.05 12.28 13.14
C ALA A 37 -0.42 12.75 11.72
N ILE A 38 -0.69 11.82 10.79
CA ILE A 38 -1.10 12.16 9.43
C ILE A 38 -2.47 12.85 9.42
N TYR A 39 -3.46 12.36 10.16
CA TYR A 39 -4.77 13.04 10.25
C TYR A 39 -4.62 14.50 10.73
N LYS A 40 -3.86 14.72 11.80
CA LYS A 40 -3.63 16.05 12.36
C LYS A 40 -2.88 16.97 11.38
N ALA A 41 -1.88 16.44 10.68
CA ALA A 41 -1.17 17.19 9.64
C ALA A 41 -2.09 17.56 8.45
N LEU A 42 -2.96 16.65 8.01
CA LEU A 42 -3.94 16.91 6.95
C LEU A 42 -4.99 17.96 7.36
N ILE A 43 -5.40 17.96 8.63
CA ILE A 43 -6.28 19.01 9.20
C ILE A 43 -5.54 20.36 9.22
N ALA A 44 -4.31 20.40 9.69
CA ALA A 44 -3.50 21.63 9.71
C ALA A 44 -3.24 22.20 8.31
N GLY A 45 -3.03 21.30 7.33
CA GLY A 45 -2.91 21.66 5.91
C GLY A 45 -4.21 22.07 5.23
N GLY A 46 -5.35 21.92 5.90
CA GLY A 46 -6.67 22.27 5.36
C GLY A 46 -7.25 21.25 4.38
N VAL A 47 -6.68 20.05 4.30
CA VAL A 47 -7.23 18.94 3.50
C VAL A 47 -8.47 18.36 4.16
N LEU A 48 -8.42 18.18 5.46
CA LEU A 48 -9.53 17.70 6.27
C LEU A 48 -10.14 18.85 7.11
N PRO A 49 -11.46 18.88 7.31
CA PRO A 49 -12.10 19.83 8.19
C PRO A 49 -11.59 19.76 9.64
N LYS A 50 -11.60 20.87 10.35
CA LYS A 50 -11.42 20.86 11.81
C LYS A 50 -12.51 19.97 12.45
N GLY A 51 -12.12 19.18 13.47
CA GLY A 51 -13.04 18.24 14.12
C GLY A 51 -13.24 16.92 13.37
N THR A 52 -12.53 16.69 12.27
CA THR A 52 -12.51 15.36 11.64
C THR A 52 -12.06 14.30 12.64
N TYR A 53 -12.81 13.20 12.73
CA TYR A 53 -12.46 12.05 13.56
C TYR A 53 -11.09 11.49 13.18
N ILE A 54 -10.22 11.31 14.17
CA ILE A 54 -8.87 10.78 13.99
C ILE A 54 -8.94 9.27 13.87
N GLY A 55 -8.97 8.80 12.66
CA GLY A 55 -9.03 7.39 12.32
C GLY A 55 -7.66 6.69 12.33
N ASN A 56 -7.56 5.51 11.75
CA ASN A 56 -6.36 4.70 11.60
C ASN A 56 -5.95 4.58 10.12
N THR A 57 -4.97 3.73 9.79
CA THR A 57 -4.52 3.47 8.42
C THR A 57 -5.64 2.97 7.51
N GLU A 58 -6.56 2.14 8.00
CA GLU A 58 -7.74 1.69 7.22
C GLU A 58 -8.68 2.84 6.85
N THR A 59 -8.89 3.76 7.78
CA THR A 59 -9.77 4.91 7.50
C THR A 59 -9.09 5.95 6.61
N LEU A 60 -7.74 6.00 6.55
CA LEU A 60 -7.03 6.82 5.57
C LEU A 60 -7.30 6.35 4.12
N PHE A 61 -7.41 5.05 3.86
CA PHE A 61 -7.81 4.53 2.55
C PHE A 61 -9.19 5.04 2.12
N LYS A 62 -10.13 5.18 3.06
CA LYS A 62 -11.49 5.67 2.80
C LYS A 62 -11.55 7.16 2.38
N LEU A 63 -10.47 7.91 2.58
CA LEU A 63 -10.36 9.30 2.15
C LEU A 63 -10.10 9.44 0.64
N LYS A 64 -9.73 8.33 -0.03
CA LYS A 64 -9.49 8.27 -1.47
C LYS A 64 -10.71 8.75 -2.27
N GLY A 65 -10.44 9.51 -3.31
CA GLY A 65 -11.45 10.07 -4.21
C GLY A 65 -12.10 11.35 -3.68
N LYS A 66 -12.20 11.54 -2.36
CA LYS A 66 -12.74 12.78 -1.76
C LYS A 66 -11.62 13.76 -1.35
N TYR A 67 -10.66 13.30 -0.57
CA TYR A 67 -9.59 14.11 0.00
C TYR A 67 -8.19 13.72 -0.47
N LEU A 68 -8.05 12.51 -1.00
CA LEU A 68 -6.79 11.94 -1.45
C LEU A 68 -6.91 11.43 -2.89
N ASP A 69 -5.94 11.76 -3.72
CA ASP A 69 -5.75 11.16 -5.05
C ASP A 69 -4.65 10.11 -4.98
N GLU A 70 -4.92 8.87 -5.45
CA GLU A 70 -3.91 7.83 -5.47
C GLU A 70 -2.83 8.10 -6.50
N ILE A 71 -1.56 7.87 -6.12
CA ILE A 71 -0.37 7.98 -6.97
C ILE A 71 0.14 6.57 -7.21
N TYR A 72 0.24 6.16 -8.47
CA TYR A 72 0.55 4.78 -8.83
C TYR A 72 2.04 4.50 -8.98
N SER A 73 2.89 5.53 -8.97
CA SER A 73 4.34 5.39 -9.13
C SER A 73 5.08 6.19 -8.07
N TYR A 74 6.10 5.59 -7.44
CA TYR A 74 7.01 6.30 -6.56
C TYR A 74 7.73 7.47 -7.25
N LYS A 75 7.91 7.39 -8.58
CA LYS A 75 8.53 8.46 -9.37
C LYS A 75 7.75 9.78 -9.31
N ASP A 76 6.44 9.70 -9.10
CA ASP A 76 5.52 10.84 -9.09
C ASP A 76 5.32 11.43 -7.68
N VAL A 77 5.92 10.80 -6.67
CA VAL A 77 5.85 11.27 -5.27
C VAL A 77 6.58 12.59 -5.11
N ARG A 78 5.99 13.49 -4.33
CA ARG A 78 6.52 14.83 -4.02
C ARG A 78 6.19 15.23 -2.58
N PRO A 79 6.80 16.32 -2.06
CA PRO A 79 6.50 16.83 -0.72
C PRO A 79 4.99 17.02 -0.49
N GLY A 80 4.53 16.62 0.69
CA GLY A 80 3.12 16.66 1.08
C GLY A 80 2.31 15.43 0.69
N ASP A 81 2.82 14.54 -0.17
CA ASP A 81 2.20 13.23 -0.41
C ASP A 81 2.36 12.34 0.82
N ILE A 82 1.46 11.37 0.97
CA ILE A 82 1.52 10.38 2.05
C ILE A 82 1.69 8.97 1.47
N PHE A 83 2.30 8.10 2.25
CA PHE A 83 2.27 6.67 1.96
C PHE A 83 1.41 5.94 3.00
N ILE A 84 0.82 4.83 2.61
CA ILE A 84 0.22 3.85 3.50
C ILE A 84 0.83 2.51 3.15
N ARG A 85 1.48 1.85 4.13
CA ARG A 85 1.98 0.48 4.06
C ARG A 85 0.98 -0.46 4.70
N GLY A 86 0.82 -1.64 4.13
CA GLY A 86 -0.20 -2.61 4.51
C GLY A 86 -1.37 -2.62 3.52
N GLY A 87 -2.03 -3.79 3.39
CA GLY A 87 -3.17 -3.94 2.48
C GLY A 87 -4.41 -3.22 3.00
N GLU A 88 -5.19 -2.65 2.10
CA GLU A 88 -6.55 -2.18 2.42
C GLU A 88 -7.39 -3.35 2.94
N GLY A 89 -7.99 -3.21 4.11
CA GLY A 89 -8.68 -4.26 4.87
C GLY A 89 -7.81 -4.98 5.90
N THR A 90 -6.48 -4.78 5.90
CA THR A 90 -5.55 -5.50 6.80
C THR A 90 -4.46 -4.62 7.40
N SER A 91 -4.49 -3.31 7.19
CA SER A 91 -3.45 -2.37 7.63
C SER A 91 -3.68 -1.77 9.03
N ALA A 92 -4.68 -2.22 9.77
CA ALA A 92 -4.95 -1.69 11.10
C ALA A 92 -3.88 -2.09 12.12
N GLY A 93 -3.62 -1.23 13.09
CA GLY A 93 -2.68 -1.46 14.20
C GLY A 93 -1.24 -1.65 13.71
N ALA A 94 -0.53 -2.63 14.25
CA ALA A 94 0.88 -2.91 13.94
C ALA A 94 1.12 -3.43 12.50
N ASN A 95 0.07 -3.86 11.79
CA ASN A 95 0.16 -4.36 10.43
C ASN A 95 0.30 -3.25 9.38
N GLY A 96 0.01 -2.02 9.74
CA GLY A 96 0.10 -0.86 8.86
C GLY A 96 1.09 0.19 9.34
N HIS A 97 1.50 1.05 8.42
CA HIS A 97 2.29 2.23 8.72
C HIS A 97 2.00 3.35 7.74
N THR A 98 2.16 4.60 8.16
CA THR A 98 1.95 5.76 7.31
C THR A 98 2.88 6.90 7.70
N GLY A 99 3.15 7.78 6.75
CA GLY A 99 3.93 8.99 6.93
C GLY A 99 3.73 9.93 5.75
N MET A 100 4.38 11.09 5.82
CA MET A 100 4.32 12.13 4.79
C MET A 100 5.71 12.33 4.19
N PHE A 101 5.79 12.51 2.88
CA PHE A 101 7.03 12.87 2.22
C PHE A 101 7.30 14.37 2.44
N TYR A 102 8.45 14.72 3.01
CA TYR A 102 8.91 16.10 3.09
C TYR A 102 9.85 16.45 1.92
N LYS A 103 10.44 15.44 1.31
CA LYS A 103 11.16 15.47 0.03
C LYS A 103 10.96 14.11 -0.65
N LYS A 104 11.40 13.93 -1.90
CA LYS A 104 11.19 12.70 -2.67
C LYS A 104 11.68 11.44 -1.93
N ASP A 105 12.91 11.45 -1.44
CA ASP A 105 13.51 10.33 -0.72
C ASP A 105 13.65 10.64 0.78
N GLY A 106 12.66 11.31 1.33
CA GLY A 106 12.61 11.65 2.75
C GLY A 106 11.19 11.65 3.27
N ILE A 107 10.98 10.99 4.41
CA ILE A 107 9.70 10.88 5.08
C ILE A 107 9.75 11.48 6.48
N VAL A 108 8.64 12.04 6.91
CA VAL A 108 8.37 12.43 8.29
C VAL A 108 7.18 11.63 8.79
N HIS A 109 7.33 10.97 9.91
CA HIS A 109 6.32 10.07 10.44
C HIS A 109 6.45 9.88 11.95
N SER A 110 5.34 9.56 12.62
CA SER A 110 5.37 9.12 14.02
C SER A 110 5.61 7.61 14.04
N ASN A 111 6.64 7.17 14.77
CA ASN A 111 7.03 5.76 14.81
C ASN A 111 7.52 5.33 16.19
N TYR A 112 7.35 4.03 16.48
CA TYR A 112 7.73 3.43 17.75
C TYR A 112 9.24 3.48 17.98
N THR A 113 10.04 3.17 16.96
CA THR A 113 11.51 3.08 17.06
C THR A 113 12.14 4.38 17.56
N ASN A 114 11.64 5.53 17.08
CA ASN A 114 12.13 6.86 17.50
C ASN A 114 11.27 7.50 18.58
N ASN A 115 10.30 6.79 19.12
CA ASN A 115 9.36 7.27 20.13
C ASN A 115 8.73 8.63 19.77
N GLY A 116 8.15 8.73 18.58
CA GLY A 116 7.45 9.95 18.14
C GLY A 116 7.70 10.32 16.68
N ILE A 117 7.41 11.58 16.36
CA ILE A 117 7.61 12.10 15.01
C ILE A 117 9.10 12.34 14.77
N SER A 118 9.60 11.78 13.68
CA SER A 118 10.99 11.89 13.25
C SER A 118 11.11 11.92 11.73
N TYR A 119 12.27 12.35 11.25
CA TYR A 119 12.65 12.37 9.84
C TYR A 119 13.54 11.18 9.51
N ASN A 120 13.31 10.56 8.37
CA ASN A 120 14.13 9.49 7.82
C ASN A 120 14.38 9.77 6.34
N ASP A 121 15.61 10.01 5.94
CA ASP A 121 15.95 10.49 4.61
C ASP A 121 17.04 9.74 3.86
N ASN A 122 17.68 8.75 4.48
CA ASN A 122 18.62 7.90 3.76
C ASN A 122 17.94 6.62 3.25
N SER A 123 18.53 5.99 2.23
CA SER A 123 17.93 4.84 1.56
C SER A 123 17.73 3.63 2.48
N SER A 124 18.61 3.40 3.47
CA SER A 124 18.47 2.28 4.42
C SER A 124 17.29 2.51 5.38
N TYR A 125 17.13 3.71 5.92
CA TYR A 125 15.99 4.01 6.79
C TYR A 125 14.66 4.04 6.05
N ILE A 126 14.62 4.62 4.85
CA ILE A 126 13.42 4.58 4.02
C ILE A 126 13.11 3.14 3.67
N GLY A 127 14.08 2.32 3.26
CA GLY A 127 13.91 0.90 2.96
C GLY A 127 13.35 0.07 4.13
N TYR A 128 13.52 0.52 5.37
CA TYR A 128 12.91 -0.12 6.55
C TYR A 128 11.41 0.19 6.66
N TYR A 129 10.97 1.40 6.29
CA TYR A 129 9.58 1.84 6.44
C TYR A 129 8.74 1.68 5.18
N LEU A 130 9.36 1.80 4.01
CA LEU A 130 8.72 1.57 2.71
C LEU A 130 9.80 1.15 1.69
N ASP A 131 9.47 0.24 0.80
CA ASP A 131 10.42 -0.32 -0.17
C ASP A 131 10.40 0.41 -1.52
N ARG A 132 9.50 1.35 -1.73
CA ARG A 132 9.32 2.12 -2.98
C ARG A 132 8.94 1.25 -4.19
N LYS A 133 8.75 -0.05 -4.00
CA LYS A 133 8.38 -1.04 -5.03
C LYS A 133 6.95 -1.57 -4.84
N ARG A 134 6.29 -1.14 -3.76
CA ARG A 134 4.94 -1.59 -3.37
C ARG A 134 4.87 -3.07 -2.98
N SER A 135 6.00 -3.71 -2.69
CA SER A 135 6.02 -5.14 -2.30
C SER A 135 5.37 -5.37 -0.92
N TRP A 136 5.28 -4.34 -0.07
CA TRP A 136 4.58 -4.37 1.21
C TRP A 136 3.14 -3.86 1.10
N ASN A 137 2.53 -3.96 -0.07
CA ASN A 137 1.22 -3.37 -0.38
C ASN A 137 1.18 -1.86 -0.09
N GLU A 138 2.30 -1.16 -0.16
CA GLU A 138 2.33 0.27 0.06
C GLU A 138 1.70 1.01 -1.12
N ARG A 139 0.96 2.03 -0.77
CA ARG A 139 0.28 2.91 -1.72
C ARG A 139 0.60 4.35 -1.39
N TYR A 140 0.61 5.20 -2.40
CA TYR A 140 0.92 6.61 -2.28
C TYR A 140 -0.31 7.43 -2.60
N PHE A 141 -0.50 8.54 -1.87
CA PHE A 141 -1.65 9.40 -2.05
C PHE A 141 -1.23 10.86 -2.00
N ARG A 142 -1.83 11.66 -2.86
CA ARG A 142 -1.71 13.10 -2.88
C ARG A 142 -2.90 13.72 -2.20
N PRO A 143 -2.69 14.40 -1.05
CA PRO A 143 -3.76 15.16 -0.41
C PRO A 143 -4.18 16.34 -1.28
N ARG A 144 -5.48 16.58 -1.33
CA ARG A 144 -6.08 17.72 -2.05
C ARG A 144 -5.99 18.98 -1.19
N TYR A 145 -4.82 19.57 -1.14
CA TYR A 145 -4.62 20.82 -0.43
C TYR A 145 -5.44 21.94 -1.07
N PRO A 146 -5.93 22.95 -0.26
CA PRO A 146 -6.65 24.10 -0.80
C PRO A 146 -5.87 24.79 -1.92
N GLY A 147 -6.53 25.08 -3.03
CA GLY A 147 -5.90 25.70 -4.21
C GLY A 147 -5.05 24.75 -5.07
N SER A 148 -4.82 23.50 -4.66
CA SER A 148 -4.13 22.53 -5.51
C SER A 148 -5.05 22.02 -6.62
N LYS A 149 -4.49 21.89 -7.83
CA LYS A 149 -5.18 21.16 -8.90
C LYS A 149 -5.27 19.68 -8.54
N LYS A 150 -6.38 19.03 -8.90
CA LYS A 150 -6.51 17.56 -8.79
C LYS A 150 -5.29 16.91 -9.43
N ALA A 151 -4.72 15.93 -8.75
CA ALA A 151 -3.57 15.22 -9.28
C ALA A 151 -3.98 14.55 -10.60
N ASN A 152 -3.39 14.99 -11.70
CA ASN A 152 -3.56 14.32 -12.99
C ASN A 152 -2.62 13.11 -13.02
N VAL A 153 -2.89 12.16 -12.12
CA VAL A 153 -2.16 10.89 -12.08
C VAL A 153 -2.99 9.90 -12.87
N SER A 154 -2.59 9.67 -14.09
CA SER A 154 -3.17 8.57 -14.86
C SER A 154 -2.88 7.29 -14.08
N LYS A 155 -3.95 6.62 -13.61
CA LYS A 155 -3.86 5.20 -13.28
C LYS A 155 -3.07 4.58 -14.45
N PRO A 156 -1.97 3.83 -14.20
CA PRO A 156 -1.36 3.09 -15.27
C PRO A 156 -2.52 2.45 -16.01
N LYS A 157 -2.69 2.72 -17.29
CA LYS A 157 -3.64 1.93 -18.10
C LYS A 157 -3.27 0.52 -17.73
N ALA A 158 -4.14 -0.19 -17.01
CA ALA A 158 -4.02 -1.62 -16.93
C ALA A 158 -3.74 -1.97 -18.37
N LYS A 159 -2.59 -2.54 -18.68
CA LYS A 159 -2.38 -3.19 -19.96
C LYS A 159 -3.66 -3.95 -20.08
N LYS A 160 -4.49 -3.65 -21.10
CA LYS A 160 -5.76 -4.30 -21.34
C LYS A 160 -5.41 -5.75 -21.13
N ASP A 161 -5.82 -6.29 -19.96
CA ASP A 161 -5.36 -7.61 -19.58
C ASP A 161 -5.96 -8.51 -20.62
N ASP A 162 -5.14 -8.86 -21.61
CA ASP A 162 -5.45 -9.91 -22.58
C ASP A 162 -5.47 -11.26 -21.84
N LYS A 163 -5.99 -11.24 -20.59
CA LYS A 163 -6.23 -12.49 -19.87
C LYS A 163 -7.39 -13.19 -20.55
N LYS A 164 -7.05 -14.27 -21.20
CA LYS A 164 -7.99 -15.15 -21.83
C LYS A 164 -8.37 -16.25 -20.86
N LEU A 165 -9.66 -16.39 -20.57
CA LEU A 165 -10.17 -17.61 -19.92
C LEU A 165 -9.94 -18.77 -20.87
N ILE A 166 -9.26 -19.82 -20.39
CA ILE A 166 -8.96 -21.02 -21.17
C ILE A 166 -10.00 -22.10 -20.89
N LYS A 167 -10.30 -22.32 -19.61
CA LYS A 167 -11.31 -23.31 -19.20
C LYS A 167 -11.79 -23.05 -17.78
N HIS A 168 -13.01 -23.51 -17.48
CA HIS A 168 -13.47 -23.77 -16.13
C HIS A 168 -13.17 -25.22 -15.78
N GLU A 169 -12.54 -25.45 -14.62
CA GLU A 169 -12.12 -26.76 -14.18
C GLU A 169 -11.92 -26.74 -12.66
N LYS A 170 -12.69 -27.54 -11.94
CA LYS A 170 -12.48 -27.72 -10.50
C LYS A 170 -11.44 -28.81 -10.28
N TRP A 171 -10.23 -28.41 -9.92
CA TRP A 171 -9.12 -29.33 -9.68
C TRP A 171 -8.18 -28.77 -8.62
N HIS A 172 -7.08 -29.43 -8.41
CA HIS A 172 -6.02 -28.98 -7.52
C HIS A 172 -4.64 -29.24 -8.14
N GLY A 173 -3.63 -28.56 -7.61
CA GLY A 173 -2.24 -28.77 -7.95
C GLY A 173 -1.35 -28.51 -6.75
N VAL A 174 -0.12 -29.06 -6.78
CA VAL A 174 0.87 -28.96 -5.70
C VAL A 174 2.04 -28.09 -6.16
N THR A 175 2.37 -27.09 -5.37
CA THR A 175 3.47 -26.15 -5.66
C THR A 175 4.83 -26.85 -5.53
N GLN A 176 5.70 -26.67 -6.52
CA GLN A 176 7.08 -27.18 -6.54
C GLN A 176 8.09 -26.13 -6.02
N THR A 177 7.65 -24.94 -5.79
CA THR A 177 8.40 -23.80 -5.24
C THR A 177 7.42 -22.83 -4.59
N ALA A 178 7.92 -21.79 -3.92
CA ALA A 178 7.06 -20.72 -3.45
C ALA A 178 6.37 -20.01 -4.62
N CYS A 179 5.03 -19.91 -4.59
CA CYS A 179 4.22 -19.33 -5.65
C CYS A 179 3.44 -18.12 -5.14
N HIS A 180 3.58 -16.97 -5.82
CA HIS A 180 2.83 -15.78 -5.47
C HIS A 180 1.37 -15.89 -5.87
N VAL A 181 0.48 -15.55 -4.94
CA VAL A 181 -0.94 -15.30 -5.18
C VAL A 181 -1.13 -13.85 -5.54
N ARG A 182 -1.75 -13.58 -6.68
CA ARG A 182 -1.93 -12.24 -7.20
C ARG A 182 -3.40 -11.84 -7.31
N ALA A 183 -3.61 -10.53 -7.30
CA ALA A 183 -4.94 -9.95 -7.45
C ALA A 183 -5.50 -10.11 -8.87
N ASP A 184 -4.64 -10.31 -9.89
CA ASP A 184 -5.03 -10.57 -11.28
C ASP A 184 -3.99 -11.45 -11.99
N ALA A 185 -4.34 -11.99 -13.17
CA ALA A 185 -3.48 -12.84 -14.01
C ALA A 185 -2.39 -12.03 -14.71
N SER A 186 -1.63 -11.25 -13.96
CA SER A 186 -0.54 -10.41 -14.44
C SER A 186 0.61 -10.36 -13.43
N THR A 187 1.85 -10.36 -13.93
CA THR A 187 3.06 -10.22 -13.12
C THR A 187 3.21 -8.84 -12.51
N SER A 188 2.51 -7.85 -13.05
CA SER A 188 2.44 -6.48 -12.53
C SER A 188 1.35 -6.27 -11.47
N SER A 189 0.42 -7.23 -11.30
CA SER A 189 -0.65 -7.14 -10.30
C SER A 189 -0.12 -7.38 -8.89
N ALA A 190 -0.82 -6.83 -7.89
CA ALA A 190 -0.42 -6.94 -6.48
C ALA A 190 -0.29 -8.41 -6.03
N ILE A 191 0.79 -8.72 -5.32
CA ILE A 191 0.95 -9.97 -4.58
C ILE A 191 0.13 -9.84 -3.30
N VAL A 192 -0.84 -10.73 -3.10
CA VAL A 192 -1.75 -10.71 -1.94
C VAL A 192 -1.46 -11.82 -0.93
N ALA A 193 -0.74 -12.84 -1.35
CA ALA A 193 -0.27 -13.94 -0.50
C ALA A 193 0.85 -14.71 -1.23
N THR A 194 1.44 -15.71 -0.55
CA THR A 194 2.39 -16.64 -1.15
C THR A 194 2.12 -18.04 -0.62
N TYR A 195 1.99 -19.01 -1.51
CA TYR A 195 2.00 -20.41 -1.14
C TYR A 195 3.44 -20.92 -1.00
N PRO A 196 3.78 -21.62 0.07
CA PRO A 196 5.08 -22.29 0.19
C PRO A 196 5.17 -23.48 -0.79
N MET A 197 6.36 -24.00 -0.97
CA MET A 197 6.58 -25.29 -1.67
C MET A 197 5.79 -26.41 -0.96
N GLY A 198 5.20 -27.30 -1.74
CA GLY A 198 4.38 -28.42 -1.25
C GLY A 198 2.94 -28.06 -0.90
N ALA A 199 2.53 -26.80 -1.05
CA ALA A 199 1.15 -26.40 -0.79
C ALA A 199 0.20 -26.90 -1.89
N THR A 200 -0.98 -27.41 -1.48
CA THR A 200 -2.06 -27.75 -2.40
C THR A 200 -2.91 -26.53 -2.68
N ILE A 201 -3.14 -26.23 -3.96
CA ILE A 201 -3.99 -25.11 -4.42
C ILE A 201 -5.20 -25.70 -5.13
N TYR A 202 -6.39 -25.50 -4.57
CA TYR A 202 -7.65 -25.80 -5.24
C TYR A 202 -8.03 -24.60 -6.13
N TYR A 203 -8.48 -24.86 -7.35
CA TYR A 203 -8.85 -23.82 -8.31
C TYR A 203 -10.11 -24.20 -9.10
N ASP A 204 -10.72 -23.20 -9.73
CA ASP A 204 -11.96 -23.35 -10.50
C ASP A 204 -11.84 -22.91 -11.97
N SER A 205 -10.73 -22.27 -12.32
CA SER A 205 -10.55 -21.69 -13.66
C SER A 205 -9.08 -21.58 -14.03
N VAL A 206 -8.81 -21.68 -15.32
CA VAL A 206 -7.47 -21.51 -15.92
C VAL A 206 -7.49 -20.35 -16.90
N TYR A 207 -6.49 -19.48 -16.79
CA TYR A 207 -6.32 -18.29 -17.65
C TYR A 207 -4.95 -18.28 -18.33
N GLU A 208 -4.86 -17.60 -19.46
CA GLU A 208 -3.62 -17.07 -20.04
C GLU A 208 -3.58 -15.57 -19.83
N GLY A 209 -2.42 -15.05 -19.50
CA GLY A 209 -2.18 -13.61 -19.34
C GLY A 209 -0.72 -13.31 -19.06
N ASP A 210 -0.23 -12.20 -19.57
CA ASP A 210 1.11 -11.68 -19.32
C ASP A 210 2.25 -12.70 -19.59
N GLY A 211 2.07 -13.58 -20.59
CA GLY A 211 3.05 -14.61 -20.95
C GLY A 211 3.06 -15.85 -20.07
N TYR A 212 2.05 -16.02 -19.23
CA TYR A 212 1.93 -17.12 -18.28
C TYR A 212 0.59 -17.84 -18.38
N ARG A 213 0.54 -19.09 -17.91
CA ARG A 213 -0.66 -19.83 -17.62
C ARG A 213 -0.95 -19.72 -16.11
N TRP A 214 -2.19 -19.40 -15.74
CA TRP A 214 -2.62 -19.08 -14.38
C TRP A 214 -3.75 -20.01 -13.96
N ILE A 215 -3.67 -20.55 -12.76
CA ILE A 215 -4.84 -21.12 -12.05
C ILE A 215 -5.48 -20.02 -11.21
N SER A 216 -6.79 -20.11 -11.04
CA SER A 216 -7.58 -19.08 -10.37
C SER A 216 -8.69 -19.66 -9.53
N TYR A 217 -8.98 -19.04 -8.41
CA TYR A 217 -9.98 -19.43 -7.43
C TYR A 217 -10.56 -18.21 -6.70
N ILE A 218 -11.70 -18.40 -6.01
CA ILE A 218 -12.23 -17.39 -5.11
C ILE A 218 -11.58 -17.59 -3.74
N GLY A 219 -10.83 -16.58 -3.28
CA GLY A 219 -10.21 -16.58 -1.94
C GLY A 219 -11.21 -16.29 -0.83
N ASN A 220 -10.80 -16.46 0.43
CA ASN A 220 -11.64 -16.22 1.62
C ASN A 220 -12.19 -14.78 1.71
N SER A 221 -11.53 -13.83 1.05
CA SER A 221 -12.00 -12.44 0.93
C SER A 221 -13.13 -12.23 -0.08
N GLY A 222 -13.63 -13.29 -0.74
CA GLY A 222 -14.61 -13.21 -1.82
C GLY A 222 -14.06 -12.74 -3.16
N TYR A 223 -12.80 -12.34 -3.23
CA TYR A 223 -12.17 -11.90 -4.48
C TYR A 223 -11.48 -13.04 -5.20
N ARG A 224 -11.51 -12.99 -6.54
CA ARG A 224 -10.75 -13.93 -7.38
C ARG A 224 -9.23 -13.71 -7.20
N ARG A 225 -8.50 -14.83 -7.13
CA ARG A 225 -7.06 -14.88 -6.94
C ARG A 225 -6.43 -15.70 -8.06
N TYR A 226 -5.18 -15.39 -8.39
CA TYR A 226 -4.47 -15.96 -9.51
C TYR A 226 -3.08 -16.41 -9.08
N VAL A 227 -2.69 -17.61 -9.51
CA VAL A 227 -1.34 -18.15 -9.29
C VAL A 227 -0.79 -18.58 -10.63
N ALA A 228 0.32 -18.00 -11.06
CA ALA A 228 1.03 -18.46 -12.25
C ALA A 228 1.61 -19.84 -12.00
N TYR A 229 1.35 -20.79 -12.90
CA TYR A 229 1.88 -22.14 -12.74
C TYR A 229 2.92 -22.55 -13.79
N ARG A 230 3.00 -21.85 -14.92
CA ARG A 230 4.08 -22.00 -15.91
C ARG A 230 4.15 -20.80 -16.84
N ARG A 231 5.28 -20.64 -17.54
CA ARG A 231 5.40 -19.73 -18.69
C ARG A 231 4.75 -20.34 -19.94
N LEU A 232 4.37 -19.50 -20.88
CA LEU A 232 3.87 -19.92 -22.20
C LEU A 232 5.00 -20.16 -23.19
N THR A 233 6.13 -19.47 -23.02
CA THR A 233 7.30 -19.55 -23.90
C THR A 233 8.59 -19.64 -23.09
N GLY A 234 9.67 -20.07 -23.70
CA GLY A 234 10.96 -20.28 -23.05
C GLY A 234 10.96 -21.51 -22.14
N ASN A 235 11.44 -21.39 -20.92
CA ASN A 235 11.35 -22.48 -19.94
C ASN A 235 9.90 -22.62 -19.44
N THR A 236 9.18 -23.58 -20.00
CA THR A 236 7.77 -23.86 -19.72
C THR A 236 7.55 -24.88 -18.59
N ARG A 237 8.61 -25.31 -17.87
CA ARG A 237 8.51 -26.22 -16.72
C ARG A 237 7.56 -25.64 -15.67
N PRO A 238 6.54 -26.41 -15.25
CA PRO A 238 5.55 -25.88 -14.32
C PRO A 238 6.10 -25.75 -12.89
N TRP A 239 5.60 -24.75 -12.17
CA TRP A 239 5.82 -24.56 -10.73
C TRP A 239 4.72 -25.17 -9.88
N VAL A 240 3.61 -25.58 -10.50
CA VAL A 240 2.52 -26.32 -9.88
C VAL A 240 2.26 -27.57 -10.73
N ILE A 241 2.25 -28.74 -10.10
CA ILE A 241 1.98 -30.03 -10.74
C ILE A 241 0.56 -30.47 -10.37
N PHE A 242 -0.15 -31.03 -11.35
CA PHE A 242 -1.56 -31.44 -11.27
C PHE A 242 -1.69 -32.96 -11.26
#